data_b843c859ab1704a9780c54755afccdb4
#
_entry.id   b843c859ab1704a9780c54755afccdb4
#
_cell.length_a   1.000
_cell.length_b   1.000
_cell.length_c   1.000
_cell.angle_alpha   90.00
_cell.angle_beta   90.00
_cell.angle_gamma   90.00
#
_symmetry.space_group_name_H-M   'P 1'
#
loop_
_entity.id
_entity.type
_entity.pdbx_description
1 polymer ?
#
loop_
_entity_poly.entity_id
_entity_poly.type
_entity_poly.pdbx_seq_one_letter_code
_entity_poly.pdbx_strand_id
1 'polypeptide(L)'
;MAYAAQIRIPATYMRGGTSKGVFFRLQDLPPAAREPGEARDRLLLRVIGSPDPYGKQIDGMGGATSSTSKTVIVSRSSHPDHDVDYLFGQVAIDRPFVDWSGNCGNLSAAVGPFAIANGLVDPQRVPLDGICTVRIWQANIGKTIVARVPMANGQVQETGDFELDGVTFPAAEIALEFVDPAEEGDGGAMFPTGNLVDTLEVPGVGSLPVTLINAGIPTVFVNAADIGYSGCELQDAINGDAEALARFEAIRAAGAVRMGLIARADEAATRQHTPKVAFVAPPADYT
;
A
#
# COMPACT_ATOMS: atom_id res chain seq x y z
N MET A 1 6.29 36.57 17.00
CA MET A 1 6.46 35.43 16.04
C MET A 1 5.96 35.93 14.69
N ALA A 2 6.74 35.80 13.62
CA ALA A 2 6.26 36.11 12.27
C ALA A 2 5.52 34.89 11.73
N TYR A 3 4.31 35.08 11.24
CA TYR A 3 3.55 34.02 10.57
C TYR A 3 4.08 33.82 9.16
N ALA A 4 4.17 32.55 8.72
CA ALA A 4 4.58 32.23 7.36
C ALA A 4 3.47 32.55 6.36
N ALA A 5 3.85 33.03 5.16
CA ALA A 5 2.93 33.19 4.06
C ALA A 5 2.42 31.84 3.53
N GLN A 6 1.28 31.84 2.84
CA GLN A 6 0.75 30.67 2.15
C GLN A 6 1.74 30.13 1.12
N ILE A 7 1.96 28.82 1.10
CA ILE A 7 2.72 28.12 0.07
C ILE A 7 1.74 27.35 -0.81
N ARG A 8 1.88 27.52 -2.14
CA ARG A 8 1.10 26.77 -3.13
C ARG A 8 1.98 25.65 -3.71
N ILE A 9 1.52 24.43 -3.65
CA ILE A 9 2.23 23.25 -4.14
C ILE A 9 1.32 22.55 -5.15
N PRO A 10 1.76 22.36 -6.42
CA PRO A 10 1.04 21.56 -7.38
C PRO A 10 0.89 20.11 -6.89
N ALA A 11 -0.33 19.61 -6.91
CA ALA A 11 -0.63 18.25 -6.49
C ALA A 11 -1.83 17.70 -7.28
N THR A 12 -1.91 16.39 -7.38
CA THR A 12 -3.06 15.70 -7.98
C THR A 12 -3.67 14.75 -6.96
N TYR A 13 -4.97 14.90 -6.71
CA TYR A 13 -5.70 13.94 -5.88
C TYR A 13 -6.22 12.81 -6.78
N MET A 14 -5.72 11.61 -6.58
CA MET A 14 -6.00 10.48 -7.47
C MET A 14 -6.47 9.26 -6.70
N ARG A 15 -7.30 8.45 -7.38
CA ARG A 15 -7.63 7.08 -7.00
C ARG A 15 -6.69 6.11 -7.73
N GLY A 16 -6.24 5.09 -7.03
CA GLY A 16 -5.62 3.90 -7.59
C GLY A 16 -6.22 2.68 -6.90
N GLY A 17 -6.74 1.69 -7.66
CA GLY A 17 -7.53 0.61 -7.07
C GLY A 17 -8.64 1.16 -6.16
N THR A 18 -8.75 0.63 -4.95
CA THR A 18 -9.71 1.08 -3.92
C THR A 18 -9.12 2.09 -2.93
N SER A 19 -7.99 2.70 -3.24
CA SER A 19 -7.34 3.73 -2.41
C SER A 19 -7.32 5.08 -3.09
N LYS A 20 -7.22 6.17 -2.28
CA LYS A 20 -7.02 7.54 -2.75
C LYS A 20 -5.81 8.17 -2.04
N GLY A 21 -5.11 9.04 -2.74
CA GLY A 21 -3.97 9.75 -2.19
C GLY A 21 -3.65 11.04 -2.92
N VAL A 22 -2.82 11.85 -2.31
CA VAL A 22 -2.30 13.10 -2.89
C VAL A 22 -0.95 12.82 -3.51
N PHE A 23 -0.85 13.05 -4.82
CA PHE A 23 0.34 12.81 -5.62
C PHE A 23 1.09 14.11 -5.88
N PHE A 24 2.41 14.07 -5.72
CA PHE A 24 3.32 15.18 -5.95
C PHE A 24 4.44 14.77 -6.91
N ARG A 25 4.86 15.69 -7.77
CA ARG A 25 6.20 15.57 -8.35
C ARG A 25 7.22 16.02 -7.29
N LEU A 26 8.30 15.28 -7.11
CA LEU A 26 9.35 15.62 -6.15
C LEU A 26 9.87 17.06 -6.35
N GLN A 27 10.05 17.46 -7.60
CA GLN A 27 10.56 18.80 -7.95
C GLN A 27 9.64 19.96 -7.58
N ASP A 28 8.33 19.71 -7.38
CA ASP A 28 7.35 20.73 -7.02
C ASP A 28 7.26 20.96 -5.51
N LEU A 29 7.84 20.03 -4.73
CA LEU A 29 7.93 20.22 -3.28
C LEU A 29 8.90 21.37 -2.95
N PRO A 30 8.64 22.12 -1.85
CA PRO A 30 9.61 23.08 -1.32
C PRO A 30 10.97 22.41 -1.11
N PRO A 31 12.09 23.10 -1.35
CA PRO A 31 13.43 22.50 -1.29
C PRO A 31 13.70 21.70 -0.01
N ALA A 32 13.28 22.20 1.15
CA ALA A 32 13.46 21.52 2.43
C ALA A 32 12.66 20.19 2.56
N ALA A 33 11.61 20.00 1.74
CA ALA A 33 10.77 18.79 1.76
C ALA A 33 11.13 17.80 0.65
N ARG A 34 12.08 18.11 -0.22
CA ARG A 34 12.54 17.19 -1.28
C ARG A 34 13.37 16.05 -0.70
N GLU A 35 14.11 16.33 0.36
CA GLU A 35 14.92 15.32 1.05
C GLU A 35 14.09 14.61 2.14
N PRO A 36 14.37 13.31 2.43
CA PRO A 36 13.78 12.60 3.56
C PRO A 36 14.01 13.34 4.87
N GLY A 37 13.02 13.33 5.75
CA GLY A 37 13.13 13.89 7.10
C GLY A 37 11.93 14.73 7.53
N GLU A 38 12.10 15.38 8.68
CA GLU A 38 11.01 16.08 9.37
C GLU A 38 10.30 17.14 8.53
N ALA A 39 11.02 17.87 7.69
CA ALA A 39 10.43 18.93 6.84
C ALA A 39 9.44 18.35 5.82
N ARG A 40 9.77 17.20 5.22
CA ARG A 40 8.90 16.46 4.33
C ARG A 40 7.68 15.93 5.08
N ASP A 41 7.89 15.25 6.20
CA ASP A 41 6.82 14.65 6.98
C ASP A 41 5.83 15.71 7.48
N ARG A 42 6.30 16.81 8.03
CA ARG A 42 5.45 17.92 8.48
C ARG A 42 4.62 18.53 7.37
N LEU A 43 5.20 18.67 6.16
CA LEU A 43 4.47 19.18 5.00
C LEU A 43 3.32 18.22 4.64
N LEU A 44 3.62 16.92 4.53
CA LEU A 44 2.65 15.91 4.12
C LEU A 44 1.57 15.68 5.18
N LEU A 45 1.94 15.67 6.45
CA LEU A 45 0.98 15.67 7.57
C LEU A 45 0.00 16.84 7.45
N ARG A 46 0.53 18.06 7.17
CA ARG A 46 -0.31 19.23 7.00
C ARG A 46 -1.25 19.14 5.79
N VAL A 47 -0.76 18.60 4.66
CA VAL A 47 -1.57 18.41 3.44
C VAL A 47 -2.69 17.39 3.68
N ILE A 48 -2.40 16.31 4.37
CA ILE A 48 -3.38 15.26 4.64
C ILE A 48 -4.35 15.64 5.78
N GLY A 49 -3.93 16.54 6.67
CA GLY A 49 -4.74 16.97 7.83
C GLY A 49 -4.54 16.06 9.03
N SER A 50 -3.29 15.69 9.31
CA SER A 50 -2.92 14.83 10.43
C SER A 50 -1.88 15.52 11.34
N PRO A 51 -1.86 15.23 12.66
CA PRO A 51 -2.85 14.40 13.38
C PRO A 51 -4.20 15.10 13.55
N ASP A 52 -5.27 14.36 13.40
CA ASP A 52 -6.62 14.86 13.64
C ASP A 52 -7.29 14.13 14.81
N PRO A 53 -7.47 14.79 15.96
CA PRO A 53 -8.10 14.16 17.14
C PRO A 53 -9.58 13.82 16.91
N TYR A 54 -10.21 14.40 15.90
CA TYR A 54 -11.61 14.13 15.55
C TYR A 54 -11.77 12.98 14.53
N GLY A 55 -10.67 12.48 13.95
CA GLY A 55 -10.67 11.39 12.99
C GLY A 55 -11.44 11.71 11.71
N LYS A 56 -11.42 12.96 11.23
CA LYS A 56 -12.14 13.41 10.03
C LYS A 56 -11.21 13.99 8.95
N GLN A 57 -10.02 14.42 9.33
CA GLN A 57 -9.04 15.09 8.46
C GLN A 57 -9.63 16.29 7.66
N ILE A 58 -10.56 17.01 8.28
CA ILE A 58 -11.26 18.14 7.65
C ILE A 58 -10.29 19.26 7.24
N ASP A 59 -9.20 19.43 7.99
CA ASP A 59 -8.18 20.48 7.73
C ASP A 59 -7.13 20.02 6.69
N GLY A 60 -7.46 19.03 5.88
CA GLY A 60 -6.57 18.50 4.84
C GLY A 60 -7.30 17.71 3.76
N MET A 61 -6.53 16.98 2.96
CA MET A 61 -7.02 16.20 1.82
C MET A 61 -7.23 14.72 2.15
N GLY A 62 -6.98 14.28 3.37
CA GLY A 62 -7.24 12.93 3.81
C GLY A 62 -8.74 12.64 3.95
N GLY A 63 -9.10 11.36 3.95
CA GLY A 63 -10.49 10.90 4.10
C GLY A 63 -10.70 10.03 5.35
N ALA A 64 -9.83 10.15 6.34
CA ALA A 64 -9.93 9.52 7.67
C ALA A 64 -10.06 7.98 7.69
N THR A 65 -9.57 7.32 6.66
CA THR A 65 -9.39 5.87 6.62
C THR A 65 -7.99 5.51 6.15
N SER A 66 -7.54 4.30 6.41
CA SER A 66 -6.23 3.84 5.90
C SER A 66 -6.16 3.82 4.38
N SER A 67 -7.30 3.68 3.69
CA SER A 67 -7.40 3.71 2.23
C SER A 67 -7.31 5.12 1.64
N THR A 68 -7.53 6.16 2.43
CA THR A 68 -7.69 7.55 1.97
C THR A 68 -6.72 8.53 2.64
N SER A 69 -5.93 8.09 3.62
CA SER A 69 -4.92 8.89 4.32
C SER A 69 -3.53 8.58 3.78
N LYS A 70 -3.26 8.96 2.52
CA LYS A 70 -2.09 8.53 1.75
C LYS A 70 -1.49 9.67 0.94
N THR A 71 -0.17 9.60 0.79
CA THR A 71 0.59 10.52 -0.05
C THR A 71 1.55 9.74 -0.96
N VAL A 72 1.84 10.31 -2.13
CA VAL A 72 2.74 9.74 -3.12
C VAL A 72 3.66 10.83 -3.66
N ILE A 73 4.94 10.53 -3.75
CA ILE A 73 5.92 11.38 -4.40
C ILE A 73 6.49 10.62 -5.59
N VAL A 74 6.47 11.25 -6.76
CA VAL A 74 6.98 10.67 -8.02
C VAL A 74 8.05 11.57 -8.59
N SER A 75 9.14 10.98 -9.05
CA SER A 75 10.21 11.65 -9.79
C SER A 75 10.65 10.84 -11.00
N ARG A 76 11.39 11.45 -11.94
CA ARG A 76 12.11 10.66 -12.95
C ARG A 76 13.08 9.74 -12.23
N SER A 77 13.18 8.50 -12.71
CA SER A 77 14.06 7.53 -12.09
C SER A 77 15.53 7.82 -12.39
N SER A 78 16.38 7.59 -11.40
CA SER A 78 17.83 7.49 -11.56
C SER A 78 18.29 6.04 -11.75
N HIS A 79 17.39 5.07 -11.56
CA HIS A 79 17.68 3.65 -11.79
C HIS A 79 17.64 3.34 -13.29
N PRO A 80 18.61 2.59 -13.83
CA PRO A 80 18.57 2.11 -15.21
C PRO A 80 17.27 1.33 -15.47
N ASP A 81 16.76 1.45 -16.69
CA ASP A 81 15.55 0.73 -17.14
C ASP A 81 14.24 1.07 -16.43
N HIS A 82 14.21 2.15 -15.63
CA HIS A 82 12.98 2.66 -15.01
C HIS A 82 12.66 4.07 -15.51
N ASP A 83 11.37 4.36 -15.61
CA ASP A 83 10.88 5.68 -16.00
C ASP A 83 10.79 6.62 -14.82
N VAL A 84 10.25 6.11 -13.70
CA VAL A 84 9.97 6.91 -12.51
C VAL A 84 10.29 6.16 -11.22
N ASP A 85 10.67 6.92 -10.21
CA ASP A 85 10.70 6.49 -8.82
C ASP A 85 9.37 6.83 -8.17
N TYR A 86 8.80 5.87 -7.46
CA TYR A 86 7.56 5.97 -6.70
C TYR A 86 7.83 5.79 -5.21
N LEU A 87 7.61 6.83 -4.43
CA LEU A 87 7.72 6.81 -2.98
C LEU A 87 6.32 6.96 -2.37
N PHE A 88 5.93 5.96 -1.59
CA PHE A 88 4.63 5.89 -0.92
C PHE A 88 4.74 6.26 0.55
N GLY A 89 3.84 7.11 1.06
CA GLY A 89 3.69 7.43 2.47
C GLY A 89 2.28 7.12 2.98
N GLN A 90 2.18 6.24 3.98
CA GLN A 90 0.96 6.03 4.74
C GLN A 90 0.92 7.03 5.87
N VAL A 91 -0.06 7.93 5.87
CA VAL A 91 -0.18 8.97 6.89
C VAL A 91 -1.11 8.48 8.01
N ALA A 92 -0.61 8.44 9.25
CA ALA A 92 -1.44 8.12 10.41
C ALA A 92 -2.50 9.22 10.61
N ILE A 93 -3.70 8.84 11.06
CA ILE A 93 -4.82 9.78 11.22
C ILE A 93 -4.71 10.55 12.54
N ASP A 94 -4.38 9.86 13.62
CA ASP A 94 -4.45 10.30 15.01
C ASP A 94 -3.11 10.75 15.61
N ARG A 95 -2.01 10.50 14.90
CA ARG A 95 -0.65 10.83 15.37
C ARG A 95 0.21 11.44 14.26
N PRO A 96 1.23 12.27 14.62
CA PRO A 96 2.07 12.94 13.63
C PRO A 96 3.14 11.99 13.06
N PHE A 97 2.70 11.01 12.26
CA PHE A 97 3.56 9.97 11.72
C PHE A 97 3.23 9.67 10.26
N VAL A 98 4.26 9.59 9.42
CA VAL A 98 4.19 9.07 8.05
C VAL A 98 5.01 7.80 7.99
N ASP A 99 4.36 6.69 7.66
CA ASP A 99 5.02 5.39 7.49
C ASP A 99 5.53 5.25 6.05
N TRP A 100 6.84 5.14 5.91
CA TRP A 100 7.54 4.95 4.65
C TRP A 100 8.01 3.50 4.43
N SER A 101 7.65 2.56 5.32
CA SER A 101 8.21 1.20 5.32
C SER A 101 7.64 0.26 4.28
N GLY A 102 6.55 0.63 3.58
CA GLY A 102 5.85 -0.28 2.70
C GLY A 102 5.41 0.31 1.37
N ASN A 103 4.83 -0.54 0.53
CA ASN A 103 4.20 -0.16 -0.73
C ASN A 103 2.66 -0.17 -0.59
N CYS A 104 2.00 0.62 -1.42
CA CYS A 104 0.56 0.54 -1.64
C CYS A 104 0.27 -0.01 -3.04
N GLY A 105 -0.07 -1.30 -3.14
CA GLY A 105 -0.41 -1.95 -4.40
C GLY A 105 -1.55 -1.24 -5.14
N ASN A 106 -2.57 -0.78 -4.42
CA ASN A 106 -3.69 -0.03 -5.00
C ASN A 106 -3.23 1.28 -5.67
N LEU A 107 -2.48 2.13 -4.95
CA LEU A 107 -2.01 3.40 -5.52
C LEU A 107 -0.97 3.23 -6.63
N SER A 108 -0.30 2.08 -6.72
CA SER A 108 0.60 1.78 -7.84
C SER A 108 -0.09 1.91 -9.19
N ALA A 109 -1.41 1.62 -9.28
CA ALA A 109 -2.18 1.78 -10.52
C ALA A 109 -2.30 3.26 -10.98
N ALA A 110 -2.18 4.22 -10.08
CA ALA A 110 -2.25 5.64 -10.42
C ALA A 110 -0.88 6.23 -10.77
N VAL A 111 0.24 5.54 -10.47
CA VAL A 111 1.59 6.09 -10.69
C VAL A 111 1.91 6.26 -12.18
N GLY A 112 1.60 5.25 -13.01
CA GLY A 112 1.79 5.33 -14.46
C GLY A 112 1.02 6.48 -15.11
N PRO A 113 -0.30 6.56 -14.89
CA PRO A 113 -1.13 7.70 -15.35
C PRO A 113 -0.61 9.05 -14.89
N PHE A 114 -0.26 9.18 -13.61
CA PHE A 114 0.32 10.41 -13.07
C PHE A 114 1.63 10.77 -13.77
N ALA A 115 2.52 9.81 -13.97
CA ALA A 115 3.82 10.02 -14.61
C ALA A 115 3.68 10.49 -16.05
N ILE A 116 2.79 9.88 -16.83
CA ILE A 116 2.50 10.28 -18.22
C ILE A 116 1.93 11.69 -18.26
N ALA A 117 0.87 11.97 -17.51
CA ALA A 117 0.20 13.26 -17.49
C ALA A 117 1.11 14.42 -17.04
N ASN A 118 2.15 14.12 -16.26
CA ASN A 118 3.12 15.10 -15.75
C ASN A 118 4.43 15.14 -16.54
N GLY A 119 4.53 14.44 -17.69
CA GLY A 119 5.71 14.46 -18.57
C GLY A 119 6.96 13.83 -17.92
N LEU A 120 6.78 12.89 -17.00
CA LEU A 120 7.89 12.17 -16.35
C LEU A 120 8.37 10.98 -17.19
N VAL A 121 7.53 10.45 -18.08
CA VAL A 121 7.90 9.44 -19.06
C VAL A 121 8.47 10.11 -20.31
N ASP A 122 9.42 9.44 -20.99
CA ASP A 122 9.96 9.94 -22.25
C ASP A 122 8.84 10.11 -23.29
N PRO A 123 8.63 11.31 -23.85
CA PRO A 123 7.57 11.57 -24.82
C PRO A 123 7.62 10.65 -26.06
N GLN A 124 8.80 10.16 -26.45
CA GLN A 124 8.94 9.25 -27.59
C GLN A 124 8.36 7.85 -27.31
N ARG A 125 8.18 7.50 -26.05
CA ARG A 125 7.61 6.22 -25.61
C ARG A 125 6.11 6.30 -25.29
N VAL A 126 5.53 7.50 -25.34
CA VAL A 126 4.10 7.71 -25.08
C VAL A 126 3.35 7.64 -26.41
N PRO A 127 2.59 6.57 -26.68
CA PRO A 127 1.84 6.44 -27.93
C PRO A 127 0.63 7.35 -27.95
N LEU A 128 0.12 7.66 -29.16
CA LEU A 128 -1.17 8.38 -29.29
C LEU A 128 -2.33 7.49 -28.82
N ASP A 129 -2.32 6.21 -29.22
CA ASP A 129 -3.35 5.23 -28.89
C ASP A 129 -2.69 3.90 -28.52
N GLY A 130 -3.38 3.07 -27.75
CA GLY A 130 -2.90 1.75 -27.32
C GLY A 130 -2.35 1.75 -25.90
N ILE A 131 -1.27 1.03 -25.64
CA ILE A 131 -0.73 0.84 -24.29
C ILE A 131 0.62 1.53 -24.14
N CYS A 132 0.72 2.42 -23.17
CA CYS A 132 1.99 2.95 -22.68
C CYS A 132 2.49 2.10 -21.50
N THR A 133 3.65 1.48 -21.68
CA THR A 133 4.29 0.71 -20.60
C THR A 133 5.18 1.64 -19.77
N VAL A 134 4.91 1.75 -18.48
CA VAL A 134 5.68 2.56 -17.51
C VAL A 134 6.38 1.62 -16.53
N ARG A 135 7.70 1.69 -16.47
CA ARG A 135 8.52 0.95 -15.51
C ARG A 135 8.77 1.82 -14.29
N ILE A 136 8.30 1.36 -13.16
CA ILE A 136 8.27 2.10 -11.90
C ILE A 136 9.26 1.44 -10.93
N TRP A 137 10.20 2.21 -10.41
CA TRP A 137 10.99 1.82 -9.25
C TRP A 137 10.23 2.18 -7.98
N GLN A 138 9.78 1.17 -7.25
CA GLN A 138 9.11 1.37 -5.96
C GLN A 138 10.18 1.57 -4.87
N ALA A 139 10.42 2.82 -4.51
CA ALA A 139 11.56 3.24 -3.72
C ALA A 139 11.53 2.78 -2.25
N ASN A 140 10.34 2.50 -1.68
CA ASN A 140 10.23 2.05 -0.29
C ASN A 140 10.79 0.62 -0.08
N ILE A 141 10.57 -0.26 -1.05
CA ILE A 141 10.91 -1.69 -0.94
C ILE A 141 11.95 -2.15 -1.98
N GLY A 142 12.43 -1.23 -2.84
CA GLY A 142 13.45 -1.56 -3.84
C GLY A 142 13.00 -2.56 -4.89
N LYS A 143 11.76 -2.46 -5.39
CA LYS A 143 11.18 -3.41 -6.35
C LYS A 143 10.66 -2.72 -7.60
N THR A 144 10.62 -3.47 -8.70
CA THR A 144 10.08 -3.01 -9.98
C THR A 144 8.59 -3.30 -10.07
N ILE A 145 7.83 -2.31 -10.52
CA ILE A 145 6.43 -2.45 -10.92
C ILE A 145 6.33 -2.03 -12.40
N VAL A 146 5.66 -2.81 -13.21
CA VAL A 146 5.37 -2.47 -14.60
C VAL A 146 3.89 -2.16 -14.71
N ALA A 147 3.56 -0.91 -15.10
CA ALA A 147 2.19 -0.48 -15.34
C ALA A 147 1.91 -0.42 -16.84
N ARG A 148 0.81 -1.02 -17.29
CA ARG A 148 0.30 -0.94 -18.66
C ARG A 148 -0.86 0.02 -18.68
N VAL A 149 -0.61 1.23 -19.19
CA VAL A 149 -1.55 2.35 -19.12
C VAL A 149 -2.19 2.53 -20.52
N PRO A 150 -3.52 2.39 -20.64
CA PRO A 150 -4.21 2.66 -21.89
C PRO A 150 -4.17 4.15 -22.23
N MET A 151 -3.96 4.42 -23.52
CA MET A 151 -3.83 5.76 -24.10
C MET A 151 -4.91 5.98 -25.16
N ALA A 152 -5.42 7.19 -25.22
CA ALA A 152 -6.34 7.63 -26.26
C ALA A 152 -6.02 9.08 -26.66
N ASN A 153 -5.81 9.33 -27.94
CA ASN A 153 -5.49 10.67 -28.47
C ASN A 153 -4.29 11.34 -27.79
N GLY A 154 -3.25 10.59 -27.44
CA GLY A 154 -2.05 11.08 -26.77
C GLY A 154 -2.21 11.41 -25.29
N GLN A 155 -3.33 11.01 -24.69
CA GLN A 155 -3.61 11.19 -23.26
C GLN A 155 -3.91 9.84 -22.59
N VAL A 156 -3.79 9.79 -21.28
CA VAL A 156 -4.22 8.62 -20.50
C VAL A 156 -5.72 8.43 -20.71
N GLN A 157 -6.12 7.22 -21.11
CA GLN A 157 -7.52 6.86 -21.21
C GLN A 157 -8.10 6.70 -19.81
N GLU A 158 -9.17 7.43 -19.50
CA GLU A 158 -9.83 7.39 -18.20
C GLU A 158 -11.04 6.46 -18.20
N THR A 159 -11.83 6.52 -19.26
CA THR A 159 -13.07 5.77 -19.38
C THR A 159 -12.84 4.38 -19.97
N GLY A 160 -13.65 3.40 -19.55
CA GLY A 160 -13.62 2.02 -20.00
C GLY A 160 -14.74 1.22 -19.34
N ASP A 161 -14.75 -0.07 -19.55
CA ASP A 161 -15.75 -1.02 -19.07
C ASP A 161 -15.22 -1.94 -17.95
N PHE A 162 -14.00 -1.71 -17.48
CA PHE A 162 -13.42 -2.48 -16.38
C PHE A 162 -14.09 -2.10 -15.05
N GLU A 163 -14.76 -3.07 -14.44
CA GLU A 163 -15.38 -2.96 -13.13
C GLU A 163 -14.43 -3.46 -12.04
N LEU A 164 -14.36 -2.72 -10.94
CA LEU A 164 -13.54 -3.07 -9.78
C LEU A 164 -14.42 -3.04 -8.53
N ASP A 165 -14.46 -4.15 -7.81
CA ASP A 165 -15.20 -4.26 -6.55
C ASP A 165 -14.79 -3.16 -5.55
N GLY A 166 -15.79 -2.51 -4.95
CA GLY A 166 -15.59 -1.37 -4.06
C GLY A 166 -15.40 -0.01 -4.77
N VAL A 167 -15.54 0.04 -6.10
CA VAL A 167 -15.49 1.27 -6.91
C VAL A 167 -16.77 1.40 -7.72
N THR A 168 -17.42 2.57 -7.64
CA THR A 168 -18.77 2.77 -8.18
C THR A 168 -18.82 2.79 -9.72
N PHE A 169 -17.80 3.36 -10.37
CA PHE A 169 -17.83 3.57 -11.82
C PHE A 169 -16.79 2.72 -12.53
N PRO A 170 -17.13 2.10 -13.67
CA PRO A 170 -16.15 1.45 -14.52
C PRO A 170 -15.15 2.47 -15.08
N ALA A 171 -13.96 1.99 -15.42
CA ALA A 171 -12.88 2.80 -15.94
C ALA A 171 -12.01 1.99 -16.92
N ALA A 172 -11.02 2.63 -17.51
CA ALA A 172 -9.99 1.91 -18.26
C ALA A 172 -9.16 1.04 -17.31
N GLU A 173 -8.90 -0.20 -17.68
CA GLU A 173 -8.09 -1.14 -16.92
C GLU A 173 -6.61 -0.73 -16.96
N ILE A 174 -5.97 -0.68 -15.80
CA ILE A 174 -4.53 -0.51 -15.67
C ILE A 174 -3.94 -1.79 -15.09
N ALA A 175 -3.35 -2.61 -15.96
CA ALA A 175 -2.71 -3.84 -15.52
C ALA A 175 -1.36 -3.53 -14.87
N LEU A 176 -1.10 -4.17 -13.72
CA LEU A 176 0.14 -4.06 -12.97
C LEU A 176 0.84 -5.41 -12.90
N GLU A 177 2.14 -5.39 -13.12
CA GLU A 177 3.02 -6.53 -12.90
C GLU A 177 4.02 -6.16 -11.79
N PHE A 178 3.99 -6.88 -10.70
CA PHE A 178 4.96 -6.76 -9.61
C PHE A 178 6.07 -7.76 -9.87
N VAL A 179 7.26 -7.25 -10.22
CA VAL A 179 8.40 -8.08 -10.60
C VAL A 179 9.11 -8.55 -9.34
N ASP A 180 9.31 -9.86 -9.21
CA ASP A 180 9.98 -10.50 -8.07
C ASP A 180 9.54 -9.92 -6.72
N PRO A 181 8.24 -10.01 -6.38
CA PRO A 181 7.68 -9.29 -5.24
C PRO A 181 8.16 -9.82 -3.88
N ALA A 182 8.70 -11.05 -3.81
CA ALA A 182 9.27 -11.59 -2.60
C ALA A 182 10.54 -10.83 -2.16
N GLU A 183 10.80 -10.77 -0.85
CA GLU A 183 12.04 -10.21 -0.34
C GLU A 183 13.23 -11.09 -0.75
N GLU A 184 14.31 -10.48 -1.24
CA GLU A 184 15.60 -11.15 -1.42
C GLU A 184 16.33 -11.20 -0.08
N GLY A 185 16.81 -12.38 0.32
CA GLY A 185 17.54 -12.58 1.56
C GLY A 185 17.40 -14.01 2.07
N ASP A 186 17.92 -14.33 3.25
CA ASP A 186 17.88 -15.67 3.88
C ASP A 186 16.45 -16.23 4.10
N GLY A 187 15.41 -15.40 3.84
CA GLY A 187 14.00 -15.76 3.87
C GLY A 187 13.29 -15.64 2.50
N GLY A 188 14.02 -15.45 1.40
CA GLY A 188 13.47 -15.17 0.06
C GLY A 188 12.68 -16.29 -0.61
N ALA A 189 12.56 -17.47 -0.02
CA ALA A 189 11.69 -18.52 -0.53
C ALA A 189 10.22 -18.11 -0.37
N MET A 190 9.40 -18.35 -1.41
CA MET A 190 7.96 -18.10 -1.37
C MET A 190 7.31 -18.79 -0.15
N PHE A 191 7.79 -19.97 0.21
CA PHE A 191 7.43 -20.68 1.44
C PHE A 191 8.65 -20.69 2.38
N PRO A 192 8.74 -19.77 3.33
CA PRO A 192 9.94 -19.59 4.16
C PRO A 192 10.27 -20.79 5.05
N THR A 193 9.29 -21.64 5.33
CA THR A 193 9.49 -22.91 6.07
C THR A 193 9.77 -24.12 5.16
N GLY A 194 9.63 -23.96 3.85
CA GLY A 194 9.67 -25.04 2.86
C GLY A 194 8.39 -25.88 2.77
N ASN A 195 7.39 -25.60 3.60
CA ASN A 195 6.13 -26.34 3.63
C ASN A 195 4.99 -25.52 3.00
N LEU A 196 4.03 -26.22 2.36
CA LEU A 196 2.77 -25.61 1.92
C LEU A 196 1.84 -25.36 3.10
N VAL A 197 1.85 -26.24 4.09
CA VAL A 197 1.07 -26.13 5.32
C VAL A 197 1.98 -26.38 6.51
N ASP A 198 1.97 -25.48 7.46
CA ASP A 198 2.64 -25.60 8.75
C ASP A 198 1.61 -25.78 9.88
N THR A 199 2.02 -26.42 10.96
CA THR A 199 1.31 -26.34 12.23
C THR A 199 1.90 -25.18 13.04
N LEU A 200 1.08 -24.20 13.35
CA LEU A 200 1.47 -23.02 14.11
C LEU A 200 0.90 -23.10 15.54
N GLU A 201 1.79 -23.19 16.53
CA GLU A 201 1.41 -23.12 17.94
C GLU A 201 1.22 -21.66 18.35
N VAL A 202 -0.01 -21.28 18.69
CA VAL A 202 -0.37 -19.89 19.02
C VAL A 202 -0.78 -19.80 20.50
N PRO A 203 -0.02 -19.07 21.33
CA PRO A 203 -0.36 -18.91 22.75
C PRO A 203 -1.78 -18.36 22.95
N GLY A 204 -2.59 -19.04 23.77
CA GLY A 204 -3.97 -18.66 24.06
C GLY A 204 -4.99 -19.01 22.98
N VAL A 205 -4.56 -19.54 21.84
CA VAL A 205 -5.44 -19.94 20.73
C VAL A 205 -5.39 -21.46 20.50
N GLY A 206 -4.18 -22.03 20.48
CA GLY A 206 -3.96 -23.46 20.22
C GLY A 206 -3.12 -23.70 18.97
N SER A 207 -3.20 -24.92 18.45
CA SER A 207 -2.48 -25.39 17.29
C SER A 207 -3.31 -25.19 16.03
N LEU A 208 -2.81 -24.43 15.07
CA LEU A 208 -3.52 -24.06 13.84
C LEU A 208 -2.77 -24.56 12.60
N PRO A 209 -3.44 -25.20 11.65
CA PRO A 209 -2.89 -25.39 10.31
C PRO A 209 -2.88 -24.07 9.56
N VAL A 210 -1.72 -23.64 9.04
CA VAL A 210 -1.53 -22.37 8.36
C VAL A 210 -0.68 -22.51 7.11
N THR A 211 -0.87 -21.63 6.15
CA THR A 211 0.10 -21.41 5.07
C THR A 211 0.87 -20.14 5.35
N LEU A 212 2.18 -20.25 5.43
CA LEU A 212 3.10 -19.14 5.58
C LEU A 212 3.72 -18.83 4.22
N ILE A 213 3.39 -17.66 3.65
CA ILE A 213 3.82 -17.32 2.29
C ILE A 213 4.46 -15.94 2.23
N ASN A 214 5.54 -15.83 1.47
CA ASN A 214 6.23 -14.57 1.16
C ASN A 214 6.21 -14.35 -0.36
N ALA A 215 5.08 -13.85 -0.87
CA ALA A 215 4.89 -13.56 -2.29
C ALA A 215 4.54 -12.08 -2.49
N GLY A 216 5.34 -11.20 -1.89
CA GLY A 216 5.12 -9.76 -1.80
C GLY A 216 5.11 -9.34 -0.34
N ILE A 217 3.94 -9.22 0.28
CA ILE A 217 3.87 -9.00 1.74
C ILE A 217 3.82 -10.36 2.43
N PRO A 218 4.74 -10.65 3.37
CA PRO A 218 4.65 -11.86 4.18
C PRO A 218 3.28 -12.01 4.82
N THR A 219 2.63 -13.17 4.64
CA THR A 219 1.26 -13.39 5.07
C THR A 219 1.09 -14.77 5.70
N VAL A 220 0.34 -14.82 6.80
CA VAL A 220 -0.16 -16.03 7.44
C VAL A 220 -1.59 -16.25 6.96
N PHE A 221 -1.84 -17.29 6.19
CA PHE A 221 -3.19 -17.71 5.82
C PHE A 221 -3.67 -18.80 6.78
N VAL A 222 -4.88 -18.63 7.32
CA VAL A 222 -5.55 -19.57 8.19
C VAL A 222 -6.97 -19.83 7.67
N ASN A 223 -7.47 -21.05 7.84
CA ASN A 223 -8.87 -21.33 7.50
C ASN A 223 -9.80 -20.66 8.51
N ALA A 224 -10.81 -19.95 8.05
CA ALA A 224 -11.76 -19.23 8.89
C ALA A 224 -12.41 -20.11 9.94
N ALA A 225 -12.80 -21.34 9.58
CA ALA A 225 -13.44 -22.29 10.49
C ALA A 225 -12.53 -22.70 11.66
N ASP A 226 -11.20 -22.76 11.45
CA ASP A 226 -10.24 -23.16 12.49
C ASP A 226 -10.07 -22.09 13.59
N ILE A 227 -10.52 -20.86 13.33
CA ILE A 227 -10.48 -19.74 14.26
C ILE A 227 -11.88 -19.21 14.63
N GLY A 228 -12.93 -19.98 14.28
CA GLY A 228 -14.32 -19.68 14.67
C GLY A 228 -15.03 -18.63 13.83
N TYR A 229 -14.59 -18.42 12.58
CA TYR A 229 -15.22 -17.49 11.62
C TYR A 229 -15.82 -18.24 10.44
N SER A 230 -16.77 -17.59 9.75
CA SER A 230 -17.41 -18.09 8.53
C SER A 230 -16.64 -17.73 7.26
N GLY A 231 -15.86 -16.64 7.31
CA GLY A 231 -15.24 -16.00 6.16
C GLY A 231 -16.13 -14.95 5.47
N CYS A 232 -17.30 -14.67 6.06
CA CYS A 232 -18.25 -13.66 5.57
C CYS A 232 -18.29 -12.41 6.49
N GLU A 233 -17.46 -12.36 7.52
CA GLU A 233 -17.43 -11.24 8.46
C GLU A 233 -16.94 -9.97 7.80
N LEU A 234 -17.66 -8.88 8.00
CA LEU A 234 -17.28 -7.55 7.56
C LEU A 234 -16.36 -6.86 8.57
N GLN A 235 -15.74 -5.78 8.12
CA GLN A 235 -14.73 -5.04 8.88
C GLN A 235 -15.17 -4.67 10.30
N ASP A 236 -16.40 -4.20 10.48
CA ASP A 236 -16.91 -3.74 11.77
C ASP A 236 -17.04 -4.88 12.78
N ALA A 237 -17.38 -6.09 12.32
CA ALA A 237 -17.48 -7.26 13.16
C ALA A 237 -16.12 -7.67 13.76
N ILE A 238 -15.05 -7.46 13.04
CA ILE A 238 -13.69 -7.76 13.49
C ILE A 238 -13.11 -6.60 14.29
N ASN A 239 -13.18 -5.36 13.78
CA ASN A 239 -12.57 -4.20 14.43
C ASN A 239 -13.26 -3.80 15.72
N GLY A 240 -14.55 -4.12 15.88
CA GLY A 240 -15.30 -3.89 17.11
C GLY A 240 -15.05 -4.93 18.22
N ASP A 241 -14.33 -6.00 17.93
CA ASP A 241 -14.07 -7.11 18.85
C ASP A 241 -12.60 -7.12 19.30
N ALA A 242 -12.38 -6.68 20.56
CA ALA A 242 -11.04 -6.64 21.16
C ALA A 242 -10.42 -8.03 21.33
N GLU A 243 -11.23 -9.08 21.57
CA GLU A 243 -10.74 -10.46 21.70
C GLU A 243 -10.31 -11.00 20.34
N ALA A 244 -11.05 -10.68 19.27
CA ALA A 244 -10.67 -10.99 17.91
C ALA A 244 -9.33 -10.36 17.54
N LEU A 245 -9.17 -9.06 17.79
CA LEU A 245 -7.94 -8.33 17.52
C LEU A 245 -6.75 -8.91 18.29
N ALA A 246 -6.92 -9.27 19.55
CA ALA A 246 -5.87 -9.91 20.36
C ALA A 246 -5.50 -11.29 19.82
N ARG A 247 -6.48 -12.08 19.35
CA ARG A 247 -6.28 -13.39 18.73
C ARG A 247 -5.50 -13.26 17.41
N PHE A 248 -5.88 -12.33 16.54
CA PHE A 248 -5.16 -12.08 15.29
C PHE A 248 -3.74 -11.60 15.53
N GLU A 249 -3.51 -10.77 16.55
CA GLU A 249 -2.15 -10.35 16.92
C GLU A 249 -1.31 -11.53 17.42
N ALA A 250 -1.87 -12.45 18.21
CA ALA A 250 -1.17 -13.65 18.66
C ALA A 250 -0.80 -14.55 17.47
N ILE A 251 -1.70 -14.75 16.50
CA ILE A 251 -1.44 -15.50 15.28
C ILE A 251 -0.33 -14.82 14.46
N ARG A 252 -0.41 -13.50 14.31
CA ARG A 252 0.57 -12.69 13.59
C ARG A 252 1.97 -12.80 14.20
N ALA A 253 2.08 -12.67 15.51
CA ALA A 253 3.34 -12.75 16.23
C ALA A 253 3.97 -14.15 16.14
N ALA A 254 3.18 -15.21 16.34
CA ALA A 254 3.64 -16.59 16.19
C ALA A 254 4.08 -16.88 14.75
N GLY A 255 3.30 -16.41 13.76
CA GLY A 255 3.65 -16.51 12.35
C GLY A 255 4.94 -15.77 11.99
N ALA A 256 5.14 -14.57 12.52
CA ALA A 256 6.36 -13.80 12.30
C ALA A 256 7.62 -14.53 12.81
N VAL A 257 7.53 -15.15 13.98
CA VAL A 257 8.63 -16.01 14.51
C VAL A 257 8.86 -17.22 13.60
N ARG A 258 7.78 -17.92 13.23
CA ARG A 258 7.86 -19.12 12.39
C ARG A 258 8.42 -18.85 11.00
N MET A 259 8.14 -17.67 10.43
CA MET A 259 8.67 -17.18 9.15
C MET A 259 10.12 -16.67 9.24
N GLY A 260 10.69 -16.56 10.45
CA GLY A 260 12.03 -16.02 10.66
C GLY A 260 12.13 -14.49 10.53
N LEU A 261 11.01 -13.78 10.55
CA LEU A 261 10.97 -12.31 10.45
C LEU A 261 11.37 -11.61 11.74
N ILE A 262 11.19 -12.26 12.88
CA ILE A 262 11.58 -11.85 14.23
C ILE A 262 12.07 -13.06 15.01
N ALA A 263 12.90 -12.85 16.02
CA ALA A 263 13.43 -13.92 16.84
C ALA A 263 12.45 -14.32 17.97
N ARG A 264 11.67 -13.39 18.50
CA ARG A 264 10.75 -13.59 19.61
C ARG A 264 9.42 -12.86 19.37
N ALA A 265 8.33 -13.42 19.90
CA ALA A 265 6.98 -12.89 19.71
C ALA A 265 6.77 -11.45 20.27
N ASP A 266 7.50 -11.06 21.33
CA ASP A 266 7.43 -9.72 21.89
C ASP A 266 7.98 -8.62 20.94
N GLU A 267 8.81 -8.98 19.99
CA GLU A 267 9.31 -8.08 18.95
C GLU A 267 8.24 -7.69 17.91
N ALA A 268 7.13 -8.45 17.85
CA ALA A 268 6.06 -8.20 16.90
C ALA A 268 5.41 -6.82 17.07
N ALA A 269 5.41 -6.24 18.29
CA ALA A 269 4.91 -4.91 18.56
C ALA A 269 5.67 -3.80 17.80
N THR A 270 6.95 -4.01 17.49
CA THR A 270 7.77 -3.07 16.73
C THR A 270 7.72 -3.29 15.21
N ARG A 271 7.14 -4.42 14.77
CA ARG A 271 6.96 -4.82 13.38
C ARG A 271 5.47 -5.04 13.07
N GLN A 272 4.66 -4.00 13.17
CA GLN A 272 3.20 -4.12 13.02
C GLN A 272 2.72 -4.34 11.58
N HIS A 273 3.50 -3.92 10.59
CA HIS A 273 3.13 -4.00 9.18
C HIS A 273 3.13 -5.44 8.64
N THR A 274 4.06 -6.28 9.08
CA THR A 274 4.26 -7.64 8.55
C THR A 274 4.57 -8.65 9.67
N PRO A 275 4.16 -9.93 9.51
CA PRO A 275 3.31 -10.44 8.43
C PRO A 275 1.88 -9.94 8.54
N LYS A 276 1.09 -10.07 7.48
CA LYS A 276 -0.36 -9.96 7.53
C LYS A 276 -0.96 -11.29 8.01
N VAL A 277 -2.18 -11.24 8.54
CA VAL A 277 -3.00 -12.41 8.77
C VAL A 277 -4.23 -12.32 7.87
N ALA A 278 -4.50 -13.37 7.14
CA ALA A 278 -5.68 -13.50 6.32
C ALA A 278 -6.37 -14.82 6.64
N PHE A 279 -7.65 -14.77 6.97
CA PHE A 279 -8.44 -15.98 7.04
C PHE A 279 -9.22 -16.17 5.73
N VAL A 280 -9.36 -17.42 5.32
CA VAL A 280 -9.98 -17.81 4.06
C VAL A 280 -11.04 -18.86 4.30
N ALA A 281 -12.07 -18.88 3.44
CA ALA A 281 -13.14 -19.84 3.43
C ALA A 281 -13.52 -20.21 2.00
N PRO A 282 -14.30 -21.27 1.76
CA PRO A 282 -14.95 -21.50 0.48
C PRO A 282 -15.78 -20.27 0.05
N PRO A 283 -15.94 -20.04 -1.26
CA PRO A 283 -16.76 -18.95 -1.76
C PRO A 283 -18.19 -18.99 -1.20
N ALA A 284 -18.67 -17.85 -0.72
CA ALA A 284 -20.02 -17.69 -0.19
C ALA A 284 -20.54 -16.28 -0.45
N ASP A 285 -21.85 -16.13 -0.51
CA ASP A 285 -22.48 -14.81 -0.54
C ASP A 285 -22.38 -14.17 0.86
N TYR A 286 -22.14 -12.85 0.89
CA TYR A 286 -22.10 -12.06 2.12
C TYR A 286 -22.76 -10.70 1.90
N THR A 287 -23.34 -10.12 2.92
CA THR A 287 -24.03 -8.81 2.89
C THR A 287 -23.68 -8.00 4.12
#